data_a7095e46e038b2c1ca94f2fb8c5b1144
#
_entry.id   a7095e46e038b2c1ca94f2fb8c5b1144
#
_cell.length_a   1.000
_cell.length_b   1.000
_cell.length_c   1.000
_cell.angle_alpha   90.00
_cell.angle_beta   90.00
_cell.angle_gamma   90.00
#
_symmetry.space_group_name_H-M   'P 1'
#
loop_
_entity.id
_entity.type
_entity.pdbx_description
1 polymer ?
#
loop_
_entity_poly.entity_id
_entity_poly.type
_entity_poly.pdbx_seq_one_letter_code
_entity_poly.pdbx_strand_id
1 'polypeptide(L)'
;PSGLGKPIAVHSPILFFAQDRELADTAEPGDIIGIPNHGTLRVGDTLSETNKVRFTGLPNFAPEILRRVQLKDPTKTKQLRKALDDLSEEGVIQVFYPEIGGQWIIGVVGQLQLDVLISRLSAEYKVEARLEASPFATARWIKGDEKAMNEFEKFNLSNLAKDRDGDLVFMAKSPWDVNYQQEKNPDLTFSATKER
;
A
#
# COMPACT_ATOMS: atom_id res chain seq x y z
N PRO A 1 -0.41 -12.02 -8.83
CA PRO A 1 -0.63 -13.23 -8.06
C PRO A 1 0.68 -13.58 -7.37
N SER A 2 0.86 -13.02 -6.23
CA SER A 2 1.94 -13.42 -5.33
C SER A 2 1.59 -14.76 -4.66
N GLY A 3 1.15 -15.70 -5.43
CA GLY A 3 1.04 -17.05 -4.99
C GLY A 3 2.45 -17.59 -4.87
N LEU A 4 2.96 -17.70 -3.66
CA LEU A 4 4.25 -18.32 -3.40
C LEU A 4 4.32 -19.75 -3.95
N GLY A 5 3.19 -20.37 -4.28
CA GLY A 5 3.11 -21.71 -4.86
C GLY A 5 3.88 -22.78 -4.09
N LYS A 6 4.45 -22.40 -2.94
CA LYS A 6 5.27 -23.23 -2.08
C LYS A 6 4.53 -23.54 -0.80
N PRO A 7 4.55 -24.80 -0.33
CA PRO A 7 4.04 -25.14 0.98
C PRO A 7 4.77 -24.32 2.08
N ILE A 8 3.99 -23.71 2.94
CA ILE A 8 4.48 -23.02 4.13
C ILE A 8 4.09 -23.88 5.33
N ALA A 9 5.05 -24.26 6.15
CA ALA A 9 4.75 -24.91 7.41
C ALA A 9 4.23 -23.86 8.40
N VAL A 10 2.99 -24.03 8.85
CA VAL A 10 2.42 -23.20 9.91
C VAL A 10 2.81 -23.81 11.24
N HIS A 11 3.61 -23.09 12.01
CA HIS A 11 4.07 -23.50 13.31
C HIS A 11 3.30 -22.76 14.40
N SER A 12 2.81 -23.51 15.39
CA SER A 12 2.19 -22.97 16.60
C SER A 12 1.08 -21.92 16.34
N PRO A 13 0.03 -22.26 15.59
CA PRO A 13 -1.10 -21.35 15.44
C PRO A 13 -1.75 -21.09 16.80
N ILE A 14 -2.27 -19.89 16.99
CA ILE A 14 -2.83 -19.42 18.28
C ILE A 14 -4.30 -19.08 18.05
N LEU A 15 -5.18 -19.62 18.90
CA LEU A 15 -6.55 -19.16 19.04
C LEU A 15 -6.64 -18.05 20.05
N PHE A 16 -7.49 -17.07 19.76
CA PHE A 16 -7.77 -15.95 20.67
C PHE A 16 -9.10 -16.18 21.36
N PHE A 17 -9.06 -16.51 22.66
CA PHE A 17 -10.24 -16.57 23.50
C PHE A 17 -10.23 -15.37 24.46
N ALA A 18 -11.00 -14.34 24.13
CA ALA A 18 -11.08 -13.11 24.92
C ALA A 18 -9.70 -12.51 25.25
N GLN A 19 -9.15 -12.77 26.43
CA GLN A 19 -7.83 -12.29 26.85
C GLN A 19 -6.74 -13.38 26.84
N ASP A 20 -7.13 -14.63 26.62
CA ASP A 20 -6.21 -15.76 26.65
C ASP A 20 -5.77 -16.16 25.23
N ARG A 21 -4.54 -16.68 25.14
CA ARG A 21 -3.93 -17.21 23.93
C ARG A 21 -3.61 -18.67 24.15
N GLU A 22 -4.24 -19.54 23.37
CA GLU A 22 -3.96 -20.97 23.43
C GLU A 22 -3.44 -21.47 22.09
N LEU A 23 -2.58 -22.50 22.12
CA LEU A 23 -2.14 -23.17 20.92
C LEU A 23 -3.34 -23.88 20.29
N ALA A 24 -3.55 -23.66 19.00
CA ALA A 24 -4.64 -24.27 18.26
C ALA A 24 -4.18 -25.55 17.57
N ASP A 25 -4.73 -26.68 17.93
CA ASP A 25 -4.55 -27.93 17.19
C ASP A 25 -5.55 -28.04 16.03
N THR A 26 -6.73 -27.46 16.19
CA THR A 26 -7.82 -27.46 15.19
C THR A 26 -8.48 -26.07 15.18
N ALA A 27 -9.08 -25.71 14.04
CA ALA A 27 -9.87 -24.51 13.88
C ALA A 27 -11.15 -24.81 13.09
N GLU A 28 -12.25 -24.20 13.49
CA GLU A 28 -13.54 -24.35 12.83
C GLU A 28 -13.78 -23.20 11.84
N PRO A 29 -14.66 -23.36 10.83
CA PRO A 29 -15.03 -22.29 9.94
C PRO A 29 -15.59 -21.07 10.69
N GLY A 30 -14.95 -19.93 10.52
CA GLY A 30 -15.29 -18.68 11.22
C GLY A 30 -14.34 -18.31 12.35
N ASP A 31 -13.45 -19.20 12.74
CA ASP A 31 -12.45 -18.91 13.77
C ASP A 31 -11.38 -17.93 13.27
N ILE A 32 -10.88 -17.10 14.16
CA ILE A 32 -9.75 -16.20 13.93
C ILE A 32 -8.53 -16.79 14.63
N ILE A 33 -7.54 -17.16 13.82
CA ILE A 33 -6.28 -17.73 14.29
C ILE A 33 -5.11 -16.78 14.03
N GLY A 34 -4.21 -16.67 15.01
CA GLY A 34 -2.94 -16.00 14.85
C GLY A 34 -1.88 -16.97 14.30
N ILE A 35 -1.23 -16.59 13.23
CA ILE A 35 -0.13 -17.36 12.67
C ILE A 35 1.15 -16.54 12.81
N PRO A 36 2.20 -17.06 13.48
CA PRO A 36 3.50 -16.40 13.52
C PRO A 36 4.04 -16.20 12.10
N ASN A 37 4.27 -14.95 11.74
CA ASN A 37 4.77 -14.61 10.41
C ASN A 37 6.21 -14.11 10.49
N HIS A 38 7.11 -14.79 9.83
CA HIS A 38 8.53 -14.43 9.73
C HIS A 38 8.85 -13.69 8.40
N GLY A 39 7.88 -12.93 7.88
CA GLY A 39 8.05 -12.11 6.67
C GLY A 39 7.72 -12.84 5.36
N THR A 40 7.09 -14.01 5.43
CA THR A 40 6.69 -14.77 4.23
C THR A 40 5.25 -14.52 3.81
N LEU A 41 4.39 -14.16 4.74
CA LEU A 41 2.96 -13.89 4.50
C LEU A 41 2.68 -12.40 4.46
N ARG A 42 1.80 -12.01 3.56
CA ARG A 42 1.33 -10.63 3.40
C ARG A 42 -0.15 -10.51 3.76
N VAL A 43 -0.58 -9.33 4.15
CA VAL A 43 -2.01 -9.03 4.34
C VAL A 43 -2.74 -9.25 3.01
N GLY A 44 -3.79 -10.08 3.04
CA GLY A 44 -4.54 -10.48 1.83
C GLY A 44 -4.10 -11.82 1.22
N ASP A 45 -3.02 -12.44 1.71
CA ASP A 45 -2.64 -13.78 1.24
C ASP A 45 -3.67 -14.81 1.68
N THR A 46 -3.99 -15.73 0.78
CA THR A 46 -4.85 -16.89 1.06
C THR A 46 -3.99 -18.10 1.34
N LEU A 47 -4.19 -18.72 2.48
CA LEU A 47 -3.59 -20.02 2.81
C LEU A 47 -4.60 -21.13 2.50
N SER A 48 -4.18 -22.12 1.74
CA SER A 48 -5.01 -23.26 1.36
C SER A 48 -4.15 -24.49 1.13
N GLU A 49 -4.65 -25.65 1.51
CA GLU A 49 -3.97 -26.94 1.26
C GLU A 49 -3.94 -27.30 -0.24
N THR A 50 -4.90 -26.82 -1.01
CA THR A 50 -5.13 -27.31 -2.38
C THR A 50 -4.81 -26.32 -3.49
N ASN A 51 -4.41 -25.11 -3.21
CA ASN A 51 -4.21 -23.99 -4.17
C ASN A 51 -5.43 -23.68 -5.08
N LYS A 52 -6.59 -24.28 -4.80
CA LYS A 52 -7.80 -24.13 -5.61
C LYS A 52 -8.70 -22.99 -5.14
N VAL A 53 -8.51 -22.53 -3.92
CA VAL A 53 -9.31 -21.46 -3.32
C VAL A 53 -8.43 -20.22 -3.19
N ARG A 54 -8.89 -19.11 -3.75
CA ARG A 54 -8.31 -17.81 -3.57
C ARG A 54 -9.42 -16.86 -3.13
N PHE A 55 -9.25 -16.26 -1.97
CA PHE A 55 -10.09 -15.13 -1.60
C PHE A 55 -9.59 -13.92 -2.38
N THR A 56 -10.48 -13.27 -3.09
CA THR A 56 -10.20 -11.96 -3.68
C THR A 56 -9.96 -10.99 -2.53
N GLY A 57 -8.76 -10.46 -2.48
CA GLY A 57 -8.24 -9.74 -1.32
C GLY A 57 -9.03 -8.50 -0.95
N LEU A 58 -8.69 -7.96 0.19
CA LEU A 58 -9.11 -6.61 0.57
C LEU A 58 -8.55 -5.63 -0.46
N PRO A 59 -9.38 -4.89 -1.19
CA PRO A 59 -8.88 -3.92 -2.16
C PRO A 59 -8.12 -2.81 -1.43
N ASN A 60 -7.04 -2.36 -2.01
CA ASN A 60 -6.44 -1.10 -1.60
C ASN A 60 -7.36 0.03 -2.05
N PHE A 61 -7.86 0.81 -1.10
CA PHE A 61 -8.64 2.01 -1.38
C PHE A 61 -7.71 3.21 -1.62
N ALA A 62 -8.14 4.13 -2.47
CA ALA A 62 -7.45 5.40 -2.59
C ALA A 62 -7.41 6.11 -1.22
N PRO A 63 -6.26 6.67 -0.84
CA PRO A 63 -6.11 7.33 0.46
C PRO A 63 -6.94 8.61 0.54
N GLU A 64 -7.38 8.92 1.75
CA GLU A 64 -8.11 10.16 2.03
C GLU A 64 -7.17 11.32 2.38
N ILE A 65 -6.01 11.00 2.93
CA ILE A 65 -5.02 12.00 3.33
C ILE A 65 -3.69 11.70 2.64
N LEU A 66 -3.17 12.67 1.91
CA LEU A 66 -1.86 12.62 1.27
C LEU A 66 -0.89 13.58 1.95
N ARG A 67 0.32 13.12 2.25
CA ARG A 67 1.40 13.94 2.84
C ARG A 67 2.72 13.67 2.13
N ARG A 68 3.52 14.71 1.95
CA ARG A 68 4.92 14.56 1.51
C ARG A 68 5.79 14.21 2.70
N VAL A 69 6.72 13.30 2.50
CA VAL A 69 7.69 12.93 3.52
C VAL A 69 8.96 13.73 3.28
N GLN A 70 9.35 14.54 4.24
CA GLN A 70 10.61 15.24 4.24
C GLN A 70 11.56 14.68 5.28
N LEU A 71 12.68 14.17 4.82
CA LEU A 71 13.74 13.63 5.65
C LEU A 71 14.54 14.77 6.27
N LYS A 72 14.81 14.70 7.58
CA LYS A 72 15.69 15.68 8.24
C LYS A 72 17.16 15.47 7.88
N ASP A 73 17.58 14.22 7.77
CA ASP A 73 18.93 13.81 7.42
C ASP A 73 18.94 13.09 6.05
N PRO A 74 19.40 13.76 4.97
CA PRO A 74 19.42 13.18 3.63
C PRO A 74 20.21 11.87 3.50
N THR A 75 21.16 11.61 4.39
CA THR A 75 21.98 10.39 4.37
C THR A 75 21.16 9.13 4.66
N LYS A 76 20.00 9.28 5.32
CA LYS A 76 19.10 8.20 5.70
C LYS A 76 18.02 7.86 4.67
N THR A 77 18.16 8.34 3.43
CA THR A 77 17.18 8.09 2.34
C THR A 77 16.90 6.61 2.13
N LYS A 78 17.92 5.75 2.14
CA LYS A 78 17.74 4.29 1.97
C LYS A 78 16.97 3.67 3.13
N GLN A 79 17.24 4.13 4.36
CA GLN A 79 16.53 3.66 5.56
C GLN A 79 15.07 4.10 5.55
N LEU A 80 14.80 5.35 5.16
CA LEU A 80 13.45 5.84 4.99
C LEU A 80 12.69 5.01 3.96
N ARG A 81 13.30 4.76 2.78
CA ARG A 81 12.65 3.95 1.74
C ARG A 81 12.27 2.58 2.26
N LYS A 82 13.22 1.90 2.90
CA LYS A 82 12.95 0.59 3.50
C LYS A 82 11.82 0.64 4.50
N ALA A 83 11.83 1.64 5.40
CA ALA A 83 10.78 1.79 6.40
C ALA A 83 9.39 2.02 5.77
N LEU A 84 9.30 2.87 4.74
CA LEU A 84 8.03 3.13 4.04
C LEU A 84 7.54 1.89 3.27
N ASP A 85 8.44 1.13 2.66
CA ASP A 85 8.10 -0.11 1.97
C ASP A 85 7.60 -1.17 2.98
N ASP A 86 8.28 -1.36 4.12
CA ASP A 86 7.88 -2.28 5.18
C ASP A 86 6.49 -1.91 5.76
N LEU A 87 6.29 -0.63 6.11
CA LEU A 87 5.03 -0.13 6.67
C LEU A 87 3.86 -0.17 5.66
N SER A 88 4.18 -0.01 4.38
CA SER A 88 3.19 -0.18 3.31
C SER A 88 2.83 -1.66 3.11
N GLU A 89 3.78 -2.57 3.30
CA GLU A 89 3.53 -4.01 3.26
C GLU A 89 2.61 -4.47 4.38
N GLU A 90 2.79 -3.91 5.57
CA GLU A 90 1.93 -4.13 6.72
C GLU A 90 0.53 -3.51 6.57
N GLY A 91 0.32 -2.65 5.57
CA GLY A 91 -0.96 -1.97 5.34
C GLY A 91 -1.19 -0.76 6.24
N VAL A 92 -0.17 -0.30 6.96
CA VAL A 92 -0.26 0.90 7.83
C VAL A 92 -0.41 2.17 7.01
N ILE A 93 0.30 2.25 5.89
CA ILE A 93 0.30 3.37 4.95
C ILE A 93 0.25 2.87 3.51
N GLN A 94 0.01 3.78 2.59
CA GLN A 94 0.35 3.62 1.18
C GLN A 94 1.51 4.55 0.84
N VAL A 95 2.37 4.15 -0.09
CA VAL A 95 3.50 4.96 -0.52
C VAL A 95 3.45 5.16 -2.02
N PHE A 96 3.70 6.39 -2.46
CA PHE A 96 3.74 6.80 -3.85
C PHE A 96 5.06 7.48 -4.14
N TYR A 97 5.71 7.04 -5.20
CA TYR A 97 6.98 7.54 -5.70
C TYR A 97 6.73 8.38 -6.96
N PRO A 98 6.70 9.72 -6.87
CA PRO A 98 6.47 10.58 -8.03
C PRO A 98 7.50 10.36 -9.13
N GLU A 99 7.05 10.38 -10.38
CA GLU A 99 7.93 10.28 -11.55
C GLU A 99 8.83 11.53 -11.69
N ILE A 100 8.34 12.68 -11.26
CA ILE A 100 9.10 13.92 -11.22
C ILE A 100 9.09 14.49 -9.80
N GLY A 101 10.24 14.90 -9.31
CA GLY A 101 10.42 15.47 -7.98
C GLY A 101 10.75 14.40 -6.94
N GLY A 102 11.78 14.59 -6.17
CA GLY A 102 12.34 13.55 -5.30
C GLY A 102 11.63 13.31 -3.97
N GLN A 103 10.49 13.95 -3.70
CA GLN A 103 9.79 13.80 -2.41
C GLN A 103 8.70 12.74 -2.51
N TRP A 104 8.81 11.69 -1.71
CA TRP A 104 7.82 10.63 -1.64
C TRP A 104 6.55 11.09 -0.96
N ILE A 105 5.43 10.53 -1.39
CA ILE A 105 4.11 10.85 -0.88
C ILE A 105 3.58 9.62 -0.17
N ILE A 106 3.07 9.80 1.03
CA ILE A 106 2.34 8.78 1.75
C ILE A 106 0.85 9.06 1.72
N GLY A 107 0.08 7.99 1.67
CA GLY A 107 -1.37 8.02 1.75
C GLY A 107 -1.87 7.22 2.93
N VAL A 108 -2.85 7.76 3.64
CA VAL A 108 -3.50 7.11 4.78
C VAL A 108 -5.00 7.37 4.74
N VAL A 109 -5.76 6.56 5.47
CA VAL A 109 -7.20 6.71 5.61
C VAL A 109 -7.56 7.66 6.77
N GLY A 110 -6.70 7.76 7.77
CA GLY A 110 -6.98 8.59 8.95
C GLY A 110 -5.72 9.21 9.57
N GLN A 111 -5.94 10.29 10.33
CA GLN A 111 -4.86 11.07 10.96
C GLN A 111 -3.98 10.23 11.90
N LEU A 112 -4.58 9.31 12.65
CA LEU A 112 -3.85 8.47 13.61
C LEU A 112 -2.73 7.65 12.94
N GLN A 113 -2.93 7.23 11.69
CA GLN A 113 -1.90 6.48 10.93
C GLN A 113 -0.65 7.34 10.68
N LEU A 114 -0.80 8.67 10.55
CA LEU A 114 0.34 9.57 10.41
C LEU A 114 1.16 9.65 11.70
N ASP A 115 0.50 9.68 12.85
CA ASP A 115 1.16 9.73 14.16
C ASP A 115 1.90 8.41 14.43
N VAL A 116 1.26 7.27 14.10
CA VAL A 116 1.88 5.93 14.16
C VAL A 116 3.09 5.86 13.24
N LEU A 117 2.99 6.37 12.00
CA LEU A 117 4.11 6.40 11.06
C LEU A 117 5.32 7.15 11.66
N ILE A 118 5.13 8.38 12.12
CA ILE A 118 6.22 9.18 12.68
C ILE A 118 6.86 8.49 13.89
N SER A 119 6.04 7.95 14.80
CA SER A 119 6.52 7.21 15.96
C SER A 119 7.37 6.01 15.56
N ARG A 120 6.91 5.20 14.61
CA ARG A 120 7.61 4.01 14.14
C ARG A 120 8.90 4.35 13.37
N LEU A 121 8.88 5.38 12.51
CA LEU A 121 10.09 5.84 11.82
C LEU A 121 11.20 6.19 12.81
N SER A 122 10.88 6.88 13.89
CA SER A 122 11.85 7.24 14.93
C SER A 122 12.27 6.04 15.78
N ALA A 123 11.31 5.28 16.30
CA ALA A 123 11.57 4.22 17.26
C ALA A 123 12.25 2.99 16.63
N GLU A 124 11.75 2.52 15.49
CA GLU A 124 12.18 1.26 14.88
C GLU A 124 13.31 1.48 13.85
N TYR A 125 13.19 2.51 13.02
CA TYR A 125 14.10 2.73 11.88
C TYR A 125 15.17 3.78 12.15
N LYS A 126 15.09 4.50 13.28
CA LYS A 126 16.02 5.60 13.64
C LYS A 126 16.07 6.69 12.56
N VAL A 127 14.92 6.96 11.94
CA VAL A 127 14.73 7.95 10.88
C VAL A 127 13.85 9.08 11.42
N GLU A 128 14.34 10.30 11.33
CA GLU A 128 13.55 11.50 11.63
C GLU A 128 13.02 12.09 10.34
N ALA A 129 11.71 12.16 10.23
CA ALA A 129 11.04 12.76 9.09
C ALA A 129 9.95 13.73 9.54
N ARG A 130 9.58 14.64 8.64
CA ARG A 130 8.44 15.54 8.79
C ARG A 130 7.43 15.23 7.71
N LEU A 131 6.16 15.43 8.02
CA LEU A 131 5.07 15.32 7.07
C LEU A 131 4.59 16.69 6.70
N GLU A 132 4.64 17.01 5.42
CA GLU A 132 4.19 18.27 4.86
C GLU A 132 2.92 18.08 4.03
N ALA A 133 2.20 19.17 3.80
CA ALA A 133 1.05 19.14 2.91
C ALA A 133 1.46 18.67 1.51
N SER A 134 0.70 17.75 0.97
CA SER A 134 0.84 17.33 -0.43
C SER A 134 0.15 18.36 -1.35
N PRO A 135 0.69 18.62 -2.55
CA PRO A 135 0.00 19.40 -3.57
C PRO A 135 -1.18 18.63 -4.19
N PHE A 136 -1.31 17.35 -3.88
CA PHE A 136 -2.36 16.47 -4.38
C PHE A 136 -3.38 16.16 -3.27
N ALA A 137 -4.64 16.09 -3.66
CA ALA A 137 -5.76 15.80 -2.76
C ALA A 137 -6.21 14.34 -2.85
N THR A 138 -6.00 13.68 -3.99
CA THR A 138 -6.42 12.29 -4.18
C THR A 138 -5.52 11.54 -5.17
N ALA A 139 -5.61 10.23 -5.14
CA ALA A 139 -4.87 9.31 -6.00
C ALA A 139 -5.82 8.35 -6.70
N ARG A 140 -5.50 7.95 -7.93
CA ARG A 140 -6.23 6.95 -8.71
C ARG A 140 -5.27 6.04 -9.44
N TRP A 141 -5.45 4.74 -9.33
CA TRP A 141 -4.72 3.79 -10.15
C TRP A 141 -5.21 3.86 -11.58
N ILE A 142 -4.28 3.87 -12.53
CA ILE A 142 -4.59 3.96 -13.95
C ILE A 142 -4.46 2.56 -14.57
N LYS A 143 -5.47 2.19 -15.37
CA LYS A 143 -5.46 0.96 -16.15
C LYS A 143 -5.94 1.25 -17.56
N GLY A 144 -5.35 0.60 -18.55
CA GLY A 144 -5.72 0.71 -19.96
C GLY A 144 -4.78 -0.10 -20.82
N ASP A 145 -4.89 0.03 -22.14
CA ASP A 145 -3.93 -0.57 -23.04
C ASP A 145 -2.58 0.16 -22.96
N GLU A 146 -1.51 -0.54 -23.36
CA GLU A 146 -0.14 -0.05 -23.26
C GLU A 146 0.09 1.26 -24.04
N LYS A 147 -0.56 1.41 -25.19
CA LYS A 147 -0.42 2.60 -26.02
C LYS A 147 -1.05 3.82 -25.36
N ALA A 148 -2.29 3.68 -24.85
CA ALA A 148 -2.99 4.75 -24.14
C ALA A 148 -2.26 5.15 -22.85
N MET A 149 -1.74 4.17 -22.11
CA MET A 149 -0.93 4.39 -20.91
C MET A 149 0.34 5.19 -21.24
N ASN A 150 1.11 4.76 -22.25
CA ASN A 150 2.35 5.42 -22.66
C ASN A 150 2.11 6.86 -23.17
N GLU A 151 0.98 7.08 -23.84
CA GLU A 151 0.63 8.42 -24.32
C GLU A 151 0.24 9.32 -23.13
N PHE A 152 -0.54 8.82 -22.21
CA PHE A 152 -0.92 9.55 -21.01
C PHE A 152 0.30 9.92 -20.14
N GLU A 153 1.23 9.01 -19.96
CA GLU A 153 2.47 9.27 -19.22
C GLU A 153 3.26 10.45 -19.78
N LYS A 154 3.43 10.52 -21.09
CA LYS A 154 4.21 11.59 -21.74
C LYS A 154 3.72 13.00 -21.40
N PHE A 155 2.42 13.17 -21.24
CA PHE A 155 1.80 14.48 -21.03
C PHE A 155 1.50 14.79 -19.57
N ASN A 156 1.60 13.82 -18.66
CA ASN A 156 1.14 13.95 -17.28
C ASN A 156 2.20 13.60 -16.22
N LEU A 157 3.47 13.53 -16.58
CA LEU A 157 4.57 13.11 -15.69
C LEU A 157 4.58 13.80 -14.32
N SER A 158 4.21 15.10 -14.27
CA SER A 158 4.16 15.85 -13.00
C SER A 158 3.03 15.42 -12.05
N ASN A 159 2.06 14.69 -12.56
CA ASN A 159 0.92 14.20 -11.84
C ASN A 159 0.93 12.66 -11.70
N LEU A 160 2.04 12.03 -12.04
CA LEU A 160 2.18 10.59 -11.98
C LEU A 160 3.14 10.16 -10.89
N ALA A 161 2.81 9.05 -10.29
CA ALA A 161 3.63 8.35 -9.33
C ALA A 161 3.52 6.84 -9.56
N LYS A 162 4.45 6.08 -9.02
CA LYS A 162 4.33 4.63 -8.88
C LYS A 162 4.03 4.29 -7.44
N ASP A 163 3.14 3.34 -7.24
CA ASP A 163 2.96 2.75 -5.93
C ASP A 163 4.10 1.76 -5.61
N ARG A 164 4.07 1.15 -4.43
CA ARG A 164 5.07 0.20 -3.99
C ARG A 164 5.24 -0.99 -4.95
N ASP A 165 4.17 -1.44 -5.59
CA ASP A 165 4.20 -2.58 -6.51
C ASP A 165 4.64 -2.19 -7.93
N GLY A 166 4.83 -0.88 -8.18
CA GLY A 166 5.23 -0.31 -9.46
C GLY A 166 4.06 0.07 -10.36
N ASP A 167 2.82 -0.02 -9.86
CA ASP A 167 1.64 0.36 -10.64
C ASP A 167 1.52 1.87 -10.75
N LEU A 168 1.09 2.33 -11.91
CA LEU A 168 0.94 3.74 -12.22
C LEU A 168 -0.26 4.35 -11.50
N VAL A 169 -0.03 5.51 -10.88
CA VAL A 169 -1.01 6.24 -10.10
C VAL A 169 -1.07 7.68 -10.57
N PHE A 170 -2.26 8.15 -10.89
CA PHE A 170 -2.53 9.56 -11.14
C PHE A 170 -2.78 10.29 -9.82
N MET A 171 -1.97 11.29 -9.54
CA MET A 171 -2.04 12.15 -8.37
C MET A 171 -2.80 13.42 -8.74
N ALA A 172 -4.05 13.55 -8.30
CA ALA A 172 -4.93 14.66 -8.66
C ALA A 172 -4.95 15.73 -7.57
N LYS A 173 -4.99 16.99 -7.98
CA LYS A 173 -5.12 18.15 -7.07
C LYS A 173 -6.56 18.30 -6.55
N SER A 174 -7.52 17.76 -7.27
CA SER A 174 -8.92 17.80 -6.92
C SER A 174 -9.69 16.62 -7.52
N PRO A 175 -10.89 16.27 -7.01
CA PRO A 175 -11.77 15.31 -7.65
C PRO A 175 -12.17 15.72 -9.07
N TRP A 176 -12.24 17.01 -9.34
CA TRP A 176 -12.54 17.53 -10.68
C TRP A 176 -11.45 17.12 -11.69
N ASP A 177 -10.17 17.16 -11.31
CA ASP A 177 -9.08 16.73 -12.19
C ASP A 177 -9.21 15.26 -12.59
N VAL A 178 -9.67 14.41 -11.67
CA VAL A 178 -9.92 12.99 -11.96
C VAL A 178 -11.00 12.84 -13.03
N ASN A 179 -12.14 13.53 -12.87
CA ASN A 179 -13.25 13.47 -13.80
C ASN A 179 -12.84 14.01 -15.18
N TYR A 180 -12.13 15.13 -15.19
CA TYR A 180 -11.61 15.72 -16.43
C TYR A 180 -10.69 14.76 -17.20
N GLN A 181 -9.77 14.10 -16.49
CA GLN A 181 -8.87 13.15 -17.13
C GLN A 181 -9.60 11.88 -17.60
N GLN A 182 -10.60 11.42 -16.86
CA GLN A 182 -11.41 10.28 -17.26
C GLN A 182 -12.22 10.58 -18.54
N GLU A 183 -12.82 11.78 -18.64
CA GLU A 183 -13.55 12.20 -19.85
C GLU A 183 -12.62 12.35 -21.05
N LYS A 184 -11.43 12.89 -20.83
CA LYS A 184 -10.46 13.15 -21.89
C LYS A 184 -9.77 11.89 -22.41
N ASN A 185 -9.69 10.85 -21.57
CA ASN A 185 -9.02 9.59 -21.87
C ASN A 185 -9.97 8.41 -21.67
N PRO A 186 -10.93 8.20 -22.58
CA PRO A 186 -11.95 7.15 -22.43
C PRO A 186 -11.39 5.73 -22.45
N ASP A 187 -10.19 5.53 -23.03
CA ASP A 187 -9.49 4.24 -23.10
C ASP A 187 -8.74 3.91 -21.80
N LEU A 188 -8.71 4.85 -20.86
CA LEU A 188 -8.10 4.66 -19.54
C LEU A 188 -9.16 4.60 -18.45
N THR A 189 -8.91 3.80 -17.44
CA THR A 189 -9.72 3.73 -16.21
C THR A 189 -8.94 4.31 -15.04
N PHE A 190 -9.54 5.26 -14.32
CA PHE A 190 -9.00 5.87 -13.10
C PHE A 190 -9.70 5.28 -11.88
N SER A 191 -9.14 4.23 -11.32
CA SER A 191 -9.79 3.46 -10.24
C SER A 191 -9.45 4.01 -8.86
N ALA A 192 -10.48 4.10 -8.00
CA ALA A 192 -10.32 4.40 -6.58
C ALA A 192 -9.87 3.16 -5.77
N THR A 193 -9.83 1.99 -6.39
CA THR A 193 -9.45 0.73 -5.75
C THR A 193 -8.46 -0.02 -6.61
N LYS A 194 -7.57 -0.75 -5.94
CA LYS A 194 -6.64 -1.70 -6.56
C LYS A 194 -6.81 -3.06 -5.89
N GLU A 195 -7.10 -4.08 -6.66
CA GLU A 195 -7.05 -5.46 -6.18
C GLU A 195 -5.60 -5.88 -5.94
N ARG A 196 -5.38 -6.58 -4.84
CA ARG A 196 -4.08 -7.20 -4.51
C ARG A 196 -3.91 -8.59 -5.11
#